data_ff79484c19cc42cf3e1260cc5e19c2bc
#
_entry.id   ff79484c19cc42cf3e1260cc5e19c2bc
#
_cell.length_a   1.000
_cell.length_b   1.000
_cell.length_c   1.000
_cell.angle_alpha   90.00
_cell.angle_beta   90.00
_cell.angle_gamma   90.00
#
_symmetry.space_group_name_H-M   'P 1'
#
loop_
_entity.id
_entity.type
_entity.pdbx_description
1 polymer ?
#
loop_
_entity_poly.entity_id
_entity_poly.type
_entity_poly.pdbx_seq_one_letter_code
_entity_poly.pdbx_strand_id
1 'polypeptide(L)'
;MRLLFGLRLPRPLVFAVASRLVGGPAAARLLGVRVGSGCRIYSCRVASEYDLVSIGDDTTVSIDVLFVTHDGTGWLHRDERGRRYRYAPVVIGERCFVGARATIMPGVHVGADSIVAAGAVVTRSVPGGSVVAGVPAKVVGTTAALKQKMASWPAEADRRGRTPEEQRRSITEPEPVPVAQDPPGPVTTSDGGERPRADPREDSPQVRC
;
A
#
# COMPACT_ATOMS: atom_id res chain seq x y z
N MET A 1 -2.61 -26.87 -0.77
CA MET A 1 -3.59 -27.77 -0.13
C MET A 1 -4.27 -28.56 -1.26
N ARG A 2 -4.14 -29.84 -1.28
CA ARG A 2 -4.82 -30.73 -2.25
C ARG A 2 -6.08 -31.25 -1.58
N LEU A 3 -7.25 -31.01 -2.17
CA LEU A 3 -8.45 -31.71 -1.81
C LEU A 3 -8.40 -33.17 -2.32
N LEU A 4 -9.14 -34.08 -1.71
CA LEU A 4 -9.19 -35.53 -1.98
C LEU A 4 -9.35 -35.93 -3.47
N PHE A 5 -9.63 -34.98 -4.37
CA PHE A 5 -9.80 -35.20 -5.83
C PHE A 5 -8.77 -34.50 -6.70
N GLY A 6 -7.62 -34.07 -6.16
CA GLY A 6 -6.55 -33.44 -6.96
C GLY A 6 -6.87 -32.03 -7.51
N LEU A 7 -8.00 -31.46 -7.22
CA LEU A 7 -8.41 -30.14 -7.66
C LEU A 7 -7.68 -29.06 -6.86
N ARG A 8 -6.88 -28.22 -7.55
CA ARG A 8 -6.20 -27.06 -6.93
C ARG A 8 -7.18 -25.88 -6.94
N LEU A 9 -7.82 -25.57 -5.82
CA LEU A 9 -8.60 -24.35 -5.69
C LEU A 9 -7.71 -23.11 -5.80
N PRO A 10 -8.18 -22.05 -6.50
CA PRO A 10 -7.49 -20.77 -6.51
C PRO A 10 -7.33 -20.22 -5.08
N ARG A 11 -6.15 -19.78 -4.71
CA ARG A 11 -5.86 -19.27 -3.35
C ARG A 11 -6.80 -18.14 -2.90
N PRO A 12 -7.21 -17.18 -3.77
CA PRO A 12 -8.21 -16.17 -3.41
C PRO A 12 -9.55 -16.77 -2.98
N LEU A 13 -10.00 -17.83 -3.64
CA LEU A 13 -11.23 -18.53 -3.26
C LEU A 13 -11.05 -19.26 -1.91
N VAL A 14 -9.90 -19.89 -1.69
CA VAL A 14 -9.56 -20.51 -0.38
C VAL A 14 -9.61 -19.46 0.71
N PHE A 15 -9.03 -18.27 0.49
CA PHE A 15 -9.10 -17.17 1.45
C PHE A 15 -10.54 -16.73 1.71
N ALA A 16 -11.33 -16.52 0.65
CA ALA A 16 -12.71 -16.05 0.77
C ALA A 16 -13.59 -17.00 1.59
N VAL A 17 -13.42 -18.31 1.40
CA VAL A 17 -14.15 -19.32 2.16
C VAL A 17 -13.61 -19.42 3.59
N ALA A 18 -12.31 -19.57 3.75
CA ALA A 18 -11.69 -19.74 5.07
C ALA A 18 -11.91 -18.51 5.96
N SER A 19 -11.87 -17.31 5.41
CA SER A 19 -12.06 -16.09 6.19
C SER A 19 -13.47 -15.95 6.80
N ARG A 20 -14.48 -16.57 6.18
CA ARG A 20 -15.83 -16.65 6.75
C ARG A 20 -15.96 -17.67 7.90
N LEU A 21 -15.11 -18.69 7.89
CA LEU A 21 -15.16 -19.79 8.88
C LEU A 21 -14.27 -19.53 10.09
N VAL A 22 -13.04 -19.03 9.85
CA VAL A 22 -12.01 -18.90 10.89
C VAL A 22 -11.44 -17.47 11.01
N GLY A 23 -11.99 -16.51 10.28
CA GLY A 23 -11.54 -15.12 10.25
C GLY A 23 -10.34 -14.88 9.32
N GLY A 24 -10.17 -13.63 8.91
CA GLY A 24 -9.15 -13.24 7.92
C GLY A 24 -7.71 -13.56 8.31
N PRO A 25 -7.25 -13.27 9.55
CA PRO A 25 -5.89 -13.59 9.97
C PRO A 25 -5.57 -15.08 9.94
N ALA A 26 -6.47 -15.93 10.41
CA ALA A 26 -6.29 -17.38 10.36
C ALA A 26 -6.30 -17.90 8.91
N ALA A 27 -7.18 -17.38 8.07
CA ALA A 27 -7.20 -17.71 6.64
C ALA A 27 -5.89 -17.32 5.93
N ALA A 28 -5.31 -16.15 6.24
CA ALA A 28 -4.02 -15.74 5.69
C ALA A 28 -2.88 -16.66 6.14
N ARG A 29 -2.85 -17.06 7.41
CA ARG A 29 -1.87 -18.04 7.92
C ARG A 29 -2.00 -19.41 7.23
N LEU A 30 -3.22 -19.88 6.98
CA LEU A 30 -3.48 -21.13 6.24
C LEU A 30 -2.91 -21.09 4.81
N LEU A 31 -2.83 -19.90 4.20
CA LEU A 31 -2.20 -19.70 2.89
C LEU A 31 -0.68 -19.56 2.94
N GLY A 32 -0.08 -19.45 4.13
CA GLY A 32 1.37 -19.36 4.32
C GLY A 32 1.88 -17.96 4.69
N VAL A 33 1.01 -16.94 4.85
CA VAL A 33 1.42 -15.62 5.32
C VAL A 33 1.74 -15.68 6.81
N ARG A 34 2.83 -15.05 7.23
CA ARG A 34 3.14 -14.82 8.63
C ARG A 34 2.31 -13.63 9.13
N VAL A 35 1.41 -13.86 10.08
CA VAL A 35 0.50 -12.83 10.61
C VAL A 35 0.60 -12.83 12.14
N GLY A 36 0.82 -11.68 12.71
CA GLY A 36 0.84 -11.44 14.15
C GLY A 36 -0.54 -11.57 14.81
N SER A 37 -0.60 -11.24 16.10
CA SER A 37 -1.81 -11.18 16.90
C SER A 37 -2.59 -9.87 16.70
N GLY A 38 -3.86 -9.81 17.09
CA GLY A 38 -4.67 -8.60 17.03
C GLY A 38 -4.99 -8.06 15.63
N CYS A 39 -4.56 -8.75 14.57
CA CYS A 39 -4.71 -8.28 13.19
C CYS A 39 -6.14 -8.36 12.66
N ARG A 40 -6.47 -7.46 11.74
CA ARG A 40 -7.70 -7.46 10.93
C ARG A 40 -7.33 -7.56 9.46
N ILE A 41 -7.61 -8.69 8.83
CA ILE A 41 -7.27 -8.95 7.41
C ILE A 41 -8.56 -9.14 6.62
N TYR A 42 -8.92 -8.15 5.80
CA TYR A 42 -10.13 -8.18 4.98
C TYR A 42 -9.87 -8.77 3.59
N SER A 43 -8.64 -8.71 3.10
CA SER A 43 -8.20 -9.44 1.92
C SER A 43 -6.73 -9.83 2.05
N CYS A 44 -6.34 -10.90 1.32
CA CYS A 44 -4.95 -11.35 1.28
C CYS A 44 -4.63 -11.79 -0.15
N ARG A 45 -4.40 -10.80 -1.02
CA ARG A 45 -3.99 -11.04 -2.42
C ARG A 45 -2.48 -10.95 -2.50
N VAL A 46 -1.85 -12.09 -2.74
CA VAL A 46 -0.40 -12.20 -2.94
C VAL A 46 -0.17 -12.71 -4.35
N ALA A 47 0.86 -12.21 -5.02
CA ALA A 47 1.19 -12.60 -6.39
C ALA A 47 1.33 -14.13 -6.52
N SER A 48 2.20 -14.76 -5.72
CA SER A 48 2.31 -16.23 -5.64
C SER A 48 2.91 -16.73 -4.33
N GLU A 49 3.94 -16.06 -3.79
CA GLU A 49 4.77 -16.51 -2.67
C GLU A 49 4.22 -15.97 -1.35
N TYR A 50 3.23 -16.63 -0.79
CA TYR A 50 2.56 -16.22 0.46
C TYR A 50 3.49 -16.27 1.66
N ASP A 51 4.47 -17.16 1.67
CA ASP A 51 5.51 -17.31 2.69
C ASP A 51 6.50 -16.14 2.73
N LEU A 52 6.56 -15.34 1.66
CA LEU A 52 7.36 -14.11 1.60
C LEU A 52 6.62 -12.88 2.19
N VAL A 53 5.39 -13.02 2.66
CA VAL A 53 4.65 -11.91 3.29
C VAL A 53 4.60 -12.08 4.80
N SER A 54 4.94 -10.99 5.51
CA SER A 54 4.85 -10.89 6.96
C SER A 54 4.06 -9.67 7.37
N ILE A 55 3.17 -9.82 8.34
CA ILE A 55 2.30 -8.77 8.88
C ILE A 55 2.45 -8.80 10.41
N GLY A 56 2.89 -7.69 10.99
CA GLY A 56 3.08 -7.52 12.43
C GLY A 56 1.77 -7.41 13.20
N ASP A 57 1.89 -7.41 14.54
CA ASP A 57 0.76 -7.38 15.46
C ASP A 57 -0.12 -6.13 15.28
N ASP A 58 -1.40 -6.23 15.63
CA ASP A 58 -2.39 -5.15 15.64
C ASP A 58 -2.54 -4.39 14.32
N THR A 59 -2.12 -5.03 13.21
CA THR A 59 -2.15 -4.42 11.87
C THR A 59 -3.46 -4.73 11.15
N THR A 60 -3.97 -3.71 10.46
CA THR A 60 -5.15 -3.83 9.60
C THR A 60 -4.75 -3.83 8.14
N VAL A 61 -5.18 -4.84 7.39
CA VAL A 61 -5.09 -4.90 5.92
C VAL A 61 -6.50 -4.83 5.35
N SER A 62 -6.79 -3.76 4.62
CA SER A 62 -8.11 -3.49 4.04
C SER A 62 -8.40 -4.35 2.81
N ILE A 63 -9.50 -4.07 2.13
CA ILE A 63 -9.95 -4.84 0.97
C ILE A 63 -9.06 -4.62 -0.25
N ASP A 64 -8.90 -5.64 -1.07
CA ASP A 64 -8.17 -5.63 -2.35
C ASP A 64 -6.71 -5.17 -2.27
N VAL A 65 -6.08 -5.22 -1.11
CA VAL A 65 -4.63 -4.98 -0.99
C VAL A 65 -3.86 -6.08 -1.72
N LEU A 66 -2.89 -5.69 -2.54
CA LEU A 66 -2.03 -6.60 -3.29
C LEU A 66 -0.58 -6.56 -2.76
N PHE A 67 -0.06 -7.71 -2.39
CA PHE A 67 1.35 -7.91 -2.06
C PHE A 67 2.05 -8.55 -3.24
N VAL A 68 3.01 -7.84 -3.85
CA VAL A 68 3.83 -8.33 -4.96
C VAL A 68 5.15 -8.81 -4.38
N THR A 69 5.47 -10.08 -4.59
CA THR A 69 6.63 -10.76 -3.97
C THR A 69 7.70 -11.10 -4.97
N HIS A 70 7.44 -10.91 -6.27
CA HIS A 70 8.43 -11.14 -7.31
C HIS A 70 8.31 -10.10 -8.43
N ASP A 71 9.39 -9.98 -9.21
CA ASP A 71 9.45 -9.16 -10.41
C ASP A 71 9.57 -10.08 -11.63
N GLY A 72 8.55 -10.06 -12.48
CA GLY A 72 8.48 -10.88 -13.68
C GLY A 72 9.40 -10.40 -14.82
N THR A 73 9.89 -9.16 -14.77
CA THR A 73 10.69 -8.55 -15.85
C THR A 73 12.03 -9.24 -16.10
N GLY A 74 12.51 -10.03 -15.13
CA GLY A 74 13.73 -10.81 -15.27
C GLY A 74 13.74 -11.80 -16.45
N TRP A 75 12.59 -12.10 -17.06
CA TRP A 75 12.53 -12.93 -18.26
C TRP A 75 13.07 -12.21 -19.51
N LEU A 76 13.13 -10.87 -19.49
CA LEU A 76 13.67 -10.06 -20.59
C LEU A 76 15.20 -10.20 -20.74
N HIS A 77 15.89 -10.58 -19.66
CA HIS A 77 17.34 -10.80 -19.69
C HIS A 77 17.65 -12.28 -19.64
N ARG A 78 18.35 -12.74 -20.69
CA ARG A 78 18.80 -14.12 -20.82
C ARG A 78 20.21 -14.15 -21.40
N ASP A 79 21.08 -14.88 -20.74
CA ASP A 79 22.45 -15.15 -21.15
C ASP A 79 22.80 -16.63 -20.96
N GLU A 80 24.08 -17.00 -20.98
CA GLU A 80 24.57 -18.38 -20.76
C GLU A 80 24.09 -18.97 -19.43
N ARG A 81 23.87 -18.14 -18.40
CA ARG A 81 23.32 -18.53 -17.11
C ARG A 81 21.79 -18.66 -17.13
N GLY A 82 21.12 -18.37 -18.21
CA GLY A 82 19.68 -18.45 -18.41
C GLY A 82 18.92 -17.21 -17.92
N ARG A 83 17.63 -17.39 -17.70
CA ARG A 83 16.67 -16.36 -17.25
C ARG A 83 17.00 -15.85 -15.84
N ARG A 84 16.70 -14.58 -15.57
CA ARG A 84 16.80 -13.99 -14.23
C ARG A 84 15.49 -14.09 -13.46
N TYR A 85 15.61 -14.18 -12.14
CA TYR A 85 14.51 -14.22 -11.20
C TYR A 85 14.77 -13.23 -10.07
N ARG A 86 13.75 -12.52 -9.62
CA ARG A 86 13.80 -11.67 -8.44
C ARG A 86 12.59 -11.96 -7.57
N TYR A 87 12.86 -12.52 -6.40
CA TYR A 87 11.89 -12.70 -5.32
C TYR A 87 12.35 -11.86 -4.14
N ALA A 88 11.43 -11.16 -3.48
CA ALA A 88 11.79 -10.36 -2.31
C ALA A 88 10.63 -10.31 -1.32
N PRO A 89 10.91 -10.41 -0.01
CA PRO A 89 9.88 -10.40 1.01
C PRO A 89 9.19 -9.04 1.09
N VAL A 90 7.90 -9.06 1.45
CA VAL A 90 7.15 -7.88 1.86
C VAL A 90 6.90 -7.99 3.36
N VAL A 91 7.28 -6.96 4.09
CA VAL A 91 7.15 -6.89 5.54
C VAL A 91 6.29 -5.69 5.93
N ILE A 92 5.20 -5.94 6.60
CA ILE A 92 4.38 -4.90 7.23
C ILE A 92 4.64 -4.97 8.74
N GLY A 93 5.03 -3.86 9.33
CA GLY A 93 5.26 -3.72 10.77
C GLY A 93 3.99 -3.88 11.59
N GLU A 94 4.13 -3.72 12.88
CA GLU A 94 3.03 -3.74 13.85
C GLU A 94 2.26 -2.41 13.84
N ARG A 95 0.99 -2.44 14.29
CA ARG A 95 0.11 -1.27 14.41
C ARG A 95 0.00 -0.44 13.12
N CYS A 96 0.12 -1.10 11.97
CA CYS A 96 -0.02 -0.47 10.66
C CYS A 96 -1.47 -0.51 10.16
N PHE A 97 -1.79 0.42 9.27
CA PHE A 97 -3.01 0.39 8.49
C PHE A 97 -2.67 0.41 7.00
N VAL A 98 -3.06 -0.64 6.28
CA VAL A 98 -2.89 -0.71 4.83
C VAL A 98 -4.24 -0.50 4.18
N GLY A 99 -4.41 0.66 3.53
CA GLY A 99 -5.65 1.10 2.91
C GLY A 99 -6.06 0.25 1.71
N ALA A 100 -7.35 0.33 1.39
CA ALA A 100 -7.96 -0.45 0.31
C ALA A 100 -7.24 -0.25 -1.03
N ARG A 101 -7.07 -1.35 -1.79
CA ARG A 101 -6.42 -1.35 -3.12
C ARG A 101 -4.98 -0.85 -3.14
N ALA A 102 -4.31 -0.74 -2.00
CA ALA A 102 -2.88 -0.46 -2.00
C ALA A 102 -2.10 -1.63 -2.61
N THR A 103 -1.02 -1.31 -3.30
CA THR A 103 -0.07 -2.29 -3.85
C THR A 103 1.28 -2.12 -3.18
N ILE A 104 1.79 -3.19 -2.59
CA ILE A 104 3.11 -3.21 -1.94
C ILE A 104 4.07 -4.00 -2.82
N MET A 105 5.14 -3.34 -3.25
CA MET A 105 6.09 -3.90 -4.23
C MET A 105 7.14 -4.81 -3.55
N PRO A 106 7.83 -5.67 -4.33
CA PRO A 106 8.82 -6.62 -3.79
C PRO A 106 9.95 -5.93 -3.01
N GLY A 107 10.26 -6.46 -1.84
CA GLY A 107 11.34 -5.97 -0.98
C GLY A 107 10.97 -4.77 -0.11
N VAL A 108 9.70 -4.35 -0.11
CA VAL A 108 9.24 -3.23 0.72
C VAL A 108 9.04 -3.67 2.15
N HIS A 109 9.58 -2.86 3.06
CA HIS A 109 9.30 -2.90 4.49
C HIS A 109 8.51 -1.63 4.88
N VAL A 110 7.31 -1.81 5.41
CA VAL A 110 6.52 -0.73 6.03
C VAL A 110 6.79 -0.76 7.53
N GLY A 111 7.44 0.29 8.05
CA GLY A 111 7.78 0.40 9.47
C GLY A 111 6.54 0.47 10.36
N ALA A 112 6.69 0.13 11.64
CA ALA A 112 5.61 0.12 12.62
C ALA A 112 4.89 1.48 12.72
N ASP A 113 3.64 1.45 13.20
CA ASP A 113 2.79 2.64 13.37
C ASP A 113 2.54 3.45 12.08
N SER A 114 2.68 2.85 10.91
CA SER A 114 2.55 3.54 9.62
C SER A 114 1.20 3.32 8.97
N ILE A 115 0.82 4.27 8.12
CA ILE A 115 -0.41 4.22 7.34
C ILE A 115 -0.06 4.29 5.86
N VAL A 116 -0.53 3.31 5.11
CA VAL A 116 -0.53 3.32 3.66
C VAL A 116 -1.94 3.70 3.19
N ALA A 117 -2.07 4.82 2.51
CA ALA A 117 -3.36 5.29 2.02
C ALA A 117 -3.96 4.36 0.97
N ALA A 118 -5.28 4.44 0.81
CA ALA A 118 -5.99 3.68 -0.21
C ALA A 118 -5.46 3.98 -1.63
N GLY A 119 -5.32 2.95 -2.47
CA GLY A 119 -4.82 3.07 -3.84
C GLY A 119 -3.33 3.40 -3.98
N ALA A 120 -2.58 3.50 -2.90
CA ALA A 120 -1.13 3.81 -2.97
C ALA A 120 -0.33 2.65 -3.57
N VAL A 121 0.69 2.97 -4.38
CA VAL A 121 1.68 1.99 -4.88
C VAL A 121 3.02 2.24 -4.17
N VAL A 122 3.32 1.39 -3.20
CA VAL A 122 4.52 1.51 -2.35
C VAL A 122 5.68 0.79 -3.02
N THR A 123 6.61 1.58 -3.57
CA THR A 123 7.78 1.09 -4.32
C THR A 123 9.08 1.12 -3.52
N ARG A 124 9.07 1.73 -2.33
CA ARG A 124 10.23 1.85 -1.42
C ARG A 124 9.78 1.62 0.01
N SER A 125 10.70 1.17 0.85
CA SER A 125 10.42 0.99 2.28
C SER A 125 10.00 2.31 2.95
N VAL A 126 9.10 2.19 3.92
CA VAL A 126 8.42 3.29 4.60
C VAL A 126 8.96 3.36 6.04
N PRO A 127 9.46 4.50 6.48
CA PRO A 127 9.85 4.69 7.89
C PRO A 127 8.66 4.52 8.83
N GLY A 128 8.91 4.04 10.06
CA GLY A 128 7.88 3.93 11.08
C GLY A 128 7.21 5.27 11.39
N GLY A 129 5.93 5.25 11.77
CA GLY A 129 5.16 6.44 12.11
C GLY A 129 4.79 7.35 10.93
N SER A 130 4.94 6.87 9.70
CA SER A 130 4.69 7.64 8.48
C SER A 130 3.30 7.40 7.91
N VAL A 131 2.74 8.42 7.27
CA VAL A 131 1.59 8.31 6.37
C VAL A 131 2.09 8.45 4.94
N VAL A 132 1.85 7.43 4.10
CA VAL A 132 2.25 7.43 2.69
C VAL A 132 1.05 7.34 1.76
N ALA A 133 1.08 8.05 0.65
CA ALA A 133 0.01 8.10 -0.35
C ALA A 133 0.54 8.28 -1.77
N GLY A 134 -0.27 7.96 -2.77
CA GLY A 134 -0.03 8.22 -4.18
C GLY A 134 0.67 7.10 -4.95
N VAL A 135 0.96 7.37 -6.24
CA VAL A 135 1.61 6.46 -7.20
C VAL A 135 2.72 7.20 -7.93
N PRO A 136 4.01 6.91 -7.64
CA PRO A 136 4.50 6.12 -6.53
C PRO A 136 4.22 6.78 -5.17
N ALA A 137 4.05 5.96 -4.12
CA ALA A 137 3.74 6.47 -2.79
C ALA A 137 4.89 7.33 -2.22
N LYS A 138 4.50 8.45 -1.62
CA LYS A 138 5.39 9.38 -0.93
C LYS A 138 4.92 9.60 0.50
N VAL A 139 5.82 9.97 1.40
CA VAL A 139 5.46 10.41 2.75
C VAL A 139 4.71 11.73 2.62
N VAL A 140 3.47 11.77 3.11
CA VAL A 140 2.60 12.93 3.09
C VAL A 140 2.32 13.48 4.49
N GLY A 141 2.80 12.79 5.52
CA GLY A 141 2.63 13.21 6.90
C GLY A 141 3.10 12.15 7.88
N THR A 142 2.78 12.37 9.15
CA THR A 142 3.07 11.44 10.24
C THR A 142 1.78 10.89 10.84
N THR A 143 1.84 9.67 11.35
CA THR A 143 0.71 9.07 12.07
C THR A 143 0.37 9.85 13.34
N ALA A 144 1.37 10.45 13.98
CA ALA A 144 1.14 11.30 15.15
C ALA A 144 0.26 12.52 14.83
N ALA A 145 0.57 13.26 13.76
CA ALA A 145 -0.25 14.39 13.30
C ALA A 145 -1.67 13.94 12.87
N LEU A 146 -1.77 12.79 12.20
CA LEU A 146 -3.06 12.25 11.83
C LEU A 146 -3.89 11.84 13.06
N LYS A 147 -3.28 11.24 14.10
CA LYS A 147 -3.97 10.92 15.36
C LYS A 147 -4.52 12.16 16.05
N GLN A 148 -3.79 13.29 16.02
CA GLN A 148 -4.31 14.56 16.54
C GLN A 148 -5.56 15.01 15.79
N LYS A 149 -5.56 14.92 14.45
CA LYS A 149 -6.74 15.19 13.64
C LYS A 149 -7.90 14.22 13.96
N MET A 150 -7.60 12.93 14.13
CA MET A 150 -8.61 11.92 14.49
C MET A 150 -9.29 12.20 15.84
N ALA A 151 -8.63 12.92 16.76
CA ALA A 151 -9.21 13.27 18.05
C ALA A 151 -10.48 14.15 17.92
N SER A 152 -10.66 14.84 16.80
CA SER A 152 -11.89 15.59 16.49
C SER A 152 -12.99 14.77 15.82
N TRP A 153 -12.73 13.51 15.47
CA TRP A 153 -13.75 12.65 14.87
C TRP A 153 -14.74 12.15 15.93
N PRO A 154 -15.98 11.82 15.54
CA PRO A 154 -16.93 11.21 16.46
C PRO A 154 -16.37 9.98 17.15
N ALA A 155 -16.52 9.93 18.46
CA ALA A 155 -16.07 8.81 19.28
C ALA A 155 -17.12 7.67 19.31
N GLU A 156 -16.75 6.52 19.81
CA GLU A 156 -17.68 5.41 20.01
C GLU A 156 -18.84 5.80 20.95
N ALA A 157 -18.57 6.64 21.95
CA ALA A 157 -19.56 7.19 22.87
C ALA A 157 -20.60 8.10 22.21
N ASP A 158 -20.32 8.64 21.02
CA ASP A 158 -21.24 9.51 20.28
C ASP A 158 -22.26 8.72 19.46
N ARG A 159 -22.08 7.42 19.34
CA ARG A 159 -22.97 6.54 18.57
C ARG A 159 -24.33 6.43 19.25
N ARG A 160 -25.41 6.73 18.53
CA ARG A 160 -26.79 6.67 18.98
C ARG A 160 -27.58 5.68 18.13
N GLY A 161 -28.59 5.05 18.73
CA GLY A 161 -29.48 4.11 18.05
C GLY A 161 -29.31 2.66 18.51
N ARG A 162 -30.26 1.83 18.17
CA ARG A 162 -30.32 0.41 18.56
C ARG A 162 -29.73 -0.52 17.49
N THR A 163 -29.76 -0.07 16.23
CA THR A 163 -29.24 -0.85 15.10
C THR A 163 -27.87 -0.32 14.64
N PRO A 164 -27.03 -1.15 14.01
CA PRO A 164 -25.77 -0.69 13.42
C PRO A 164 -25.96 0.45 12.40
N GLU A 165 -27.06 0.46 11.67
CA GLU A 165 -27.37 1.50 10.70
C GLU A 165 -27.70 2.84 11.36
N GLU A 166 -28.54 2.85 12.39
CA GLU A 166 -28.86 4.04 13.18
C GLU A 166 -27.60 4.61 13.83
N GLN A 167 -26.79 3.74 14.43
CA GLN A 167 -25.52 4.13 15.04
C GLN A 167 -24.55 4.77 14.04
N ARG A 168 -24.43 4.21 12.85
CA ARG A 168 -23.61 4.79 11.78
C ARG A 168 -24.15 6.16 11.37
N ARG A 169 -25.48 6.29 11.13
CA ARG A 169 -26.10 7.55 10.73
C ARG A 169 -25.88 8.67 11.76
N SER A 170 -25.87 8.33 13.06
CA SER A 170 -25.72 9.31 14.14
C SER A 170 -24.34 9.99 14.18
N ILE A 171 -23.32 9.37 13.56
CA ILE A 171 -21.94 9.86 13.51
C ILE A 171 -21.46 10.16 12.07
N THR A 172 -22.37 10.05 11.08
CA THR A 172 -22.00 10.36 9.68
C THR A 172 -21.98 11.88 9.51
N GLU A 173 -20.87 12.40 9.02
CA GLU A 173 -20.73 13.82 8.69
C GLU A 173 -21.73 14.19 7.57
N PRO A 174 -22.54 15.24 7.76
CA PRO A 174 -23.57 15.62 6.79
C PRO A 174 -23.02 16.30 5.54
N GLU A 175 -21.81 16.85 5.61
CA GLU A 175 -21.24 17.65 4.53
C GLU A 175 -20.15 16.89 3.76
N PRO A 176 -20.05 17.10 2.43
CA PRO A 176 -18.97 16.54 1.64
C PRO A 176 -17.63 17.15 2.04
N VAL A 177 -16.55 16.39 1.83
CA VAL A 177 -15.18 16.88 2.02
C VAL A 177 -14.97 18.13 1.16
N PRO A 178 -14.47 19.24 1.73
CA PRO A 178 -14.17 20.44 0.95
C PRO A 178 -13.27 20.15 -0.23
N VAL A 179 -13.50 20.84 -1.35
CA VAL A 179 -12.61 20.72 -2.52
C VAL A 179 -11.20 21.12 -2.12
N ALA A 180 -10.22 20.29 -2.44
CA ALA A 180 -8.83 20.65 -2.23
C ALA A 180 -8.51 21.90 -3.03
N GLN A 181 -8.04 22.95 -2.35
CA GLN A 181 -7.48 24.10 -3.05
C GLN A 181 -6.19 23.65 -3.73
N ASP A 182 -6.04 23.93 -5.01
CA ASP A 182 -4.78 23.71 -5.70
C ASP A 182 -3.69 24.48 -4.94
N PRO A 183 -2.50 23.88 -4.74
CA PRO A 183 -1.38 24.61 -4.18
C PRO A 183 -1.17 25.87 -5.04
N PRO A 184 -0.85 27.02 -4.46
CA PRO A 184 -0.58 28.22 -5.23
C PRO A 184 0.42 27.88 -6.33
N GLY A 185 0.08 28.22 -7.56
CA GLY A 185 0.94 27.98 -8.71
C GLY A 185 2.34 28.52 -8.45
N PRO A 186 3.37 28.03 -9.18
CA PRO A 186 4.75 28.47 -8.96
C PRO A 186 4.78 29.99 -9.00
N VAL A 187 5.32 30.58 -7.93
CA VAL A 187 5.58 32.02 -7.87
C VAL A 187 6.52 32.35 -9.02
N THR A 188 5.98 32.97 -10.07
CA THR A 188 6.82 33.54 -11.11
C THR A 188 7.53 34.76 -10.51
N THR A 189 8.73 34.55 -10.01
CA THR A 189 9.64 35.65 -9.74
C THR A 189 9.97 36.26 -11.10
N SER A 190 9.41 37.42 -11.39
CA SER A 190 9.83 38.27 -12.49
C SER A 190 11.20 38.84 -12.12
N ASP A 191 12.23 38.02 -12.23
CA ASP A 191 13.59 38.51 -12.20
C ASP A 191 14.01 38.81 -13.66
N GLY A 192 14.05 40.11 -13.95
CA GLY A 192 14.49 40.64 -15.22
C GLY A 192 15.99 40.47 -15.41
N GLY A 193 16.42 39.21 -15.60
CA GLY A 193 17.80 38.87 -15.97
C GLY A 193 17.91 38.61 -17.47
N GLU A 194 18.41 39.58 -18.16
CA GLU A 194 18.81 39.55 -19.56
C GLU A 194 19.78 38.37 -19.81
N ARG A 195 19.37 37.37 -20.59
CA ARG A 195 20.24 36.25 -20.98
C ARG A 195 21.21 36.73 -22.05
N PRO A 196 22.52 36.47 -21.93
CA PRO A 196 23.47 36.73 -23.02
C PRO A 196 23.11 35.82 -24.20
N ARG A 197 23.12 36.40 -25.41
CA ARG A 197 22.93 35.68 -26.68
C ARG A 197 24.08 34.71 -26.87
N ALA A 198 23.77 33.42 -27.00
CA ALA A 198 24.73 32.40 -27.41
C ALA A 198 25.11 32.58 -28.88
N ASP A 199 26.41 32.54 -29.18
CA ASP A 199 27.02 32.55 -30.50
C ASP A 199 26.69 31.21 -31.22
N PRO A 200 26.23 31.26 -32.50
CA PRO A 200 25.82 30.05 -33.22
C PRO A 200 26.99 29.38 -34.00
N ARG A 201 28.15 29.25 -33.39
CA ARG A 201 29.28 28.55 -34.02
C ARG A 201 30.09 27.77 -32.98
N GLU A 202 29.64 26.57 -32.64
CA GLU A 202 30.52 25.50 -32.19
C GLU A 202 29.94 24.11 -32.56
N ASP A 203 30.83 23.38 -33.21
CA ASP A 203 30.70 22.12 -33.92
C ASP A 203 30.16 20.94 -33.17
N SER A 204 29.46 20.09 -33.91
CA SER A 204 29.05 18.73 -33.52
C SER A 204 30.24 17.77 -33.53
N PRO A 205 30.40 16.89 -32.53
CA PRO A 205 31.14 15.65 -32.73
C PRO A 205 30.18 14.49 -33.09
N GLN A 206 30.49 13.88 -34.21
CA GLN A 206 29.92 12.64 -34.71
C GLN A 206 30.16 11.51 -33.73
N VAL A 207 29.08 10.83 -33.32
CA VAL A 207 29.16 9.51 -32.69
C VAL A 207 29.07 8.47 -33.80
N ARG A 208 30.17 7.75 -34.02
CA ARG A 208 30.19 6.50 -34.78
C ARG A 208 29.82 5.33 -33.84
N CYS A 209 29.05 4.45 -34.39
CA CYS A 209 28.59 3.11 -34.00
C CYS A 209 29.06 2.52 -32.66
#